data_39b21a1888a27ab39cb869f547323702
#
_entry.id   39b21a1888a27ab39cb869f547323702
#
_cell.length_a   1.000
_cell.length_b   1.000
_cell.length_c   1.000
_cell.angle_alpha   90.00
_cell.angle_beta   90.00
_cell.angle_gamma   90.00
#
_symmetry.space_group_name_H-M   'P 1'
#
loop_
_entity.id
_entity.type
_entity.pdbx_description
1 polymer ?
#
loop_
_entity_poly.entity_id
_entity_poly.type
_entity_poly.pdbx_seq_one_letter_code
_entity_poly.pdbx_strand_id
1 'polypeptide(L)'
;SMQSDASSQVAAAVEELTVSINHVADRANETLSLANRSGQLARDGSRVIGETIQDIRDISQAVNTVSTSIHELTTHSAKVGDVVQMIRDVADQTNLLALNAAIEAARAGEQGRGFAVVADEVRKLAERTAQTTLEIDSLVNAIQHDTDAAVHAMHAALPEVDDGQKLASQAAGALDAIRDGAQRTVARVEDIAQASQGQTQASHAIAGQVQRVAAMVAETSDTIRQSAINTAHLNGIAVALKTQVERFRM
;
A
#
# COMPACT_ATOMS: atom_id res chain seq x y z
N SER A 1 -41.08 -49.14 -13.82
CA SER A 1 -42.13 -48.76 -12.85
C SER A 1 -41.77 -47.42 -12.24
N MET A 2 -42.77 -46.63 -11.85
CA MET A 2 -42.56 -45.26 -11.29
C MET A 2 -41.51 -45.21 -10.19
N GLN A 3 -41.40 -46.23 -9.34
CA GLN A 3 -40.44 -46.23 -8.21
C GLN A 3 -39.01 -46.55 -8.69
N SER A 4 -38.82 -47.36 -9.71
CA SER A 4 -37.52 -47.62 -10.36
C SER A 4 -37.02 -46.36 -11.07
N ASP A 5 -37.91 -45.65 -11.75
CA ASP A 5 -37.58 -44.40 -12.46
C ASP A 5 -37.21 -43.28 -11.49
N ALA A 6 -37.96 -43.19 -10.37
CA ALA A 6 -37.63 -42.25 -9.29
C ALA A 6 -36.26 -42.54 -8.65
N SER A 7 -35.92 -43.82 -8.40
CA SER A 7 -34.60 -44.21 -7.88
C SER A 7 -33.47 -43.84 -8.83
N SER A 8 -33.66 -44.03 -10.13
CA SER A 8 -32.68 -43.66 -11.16
C SER A 8 -32.48 -42.15 -11.24
N GLN A 9 -33.57 -41.36 -11.13
CA GLN A 9 -33.48 -39.89 -11.11
C GLN A 9 -32.74 -39.38 -9.88
N VAL A 10 -33.00 -39.97 -8.69
CA VAL A 10 -32.27 -39.59 -7.46
C VAL A 10 -30.81 -39.97 -7.59
N ALA A 11 -30.46 -41.14 -8.16
CA ALA A 11 -29.06 -41.51 -8.38
C ALA A 11 -28.32 -40.51 -9.29
N ALA A 12 -28.94 -40.10 -10.41
CA ALA A 12 -28.36 -39.08 -11.30
C ALA A 12 -28.18 -37.71 -10.58
N ALA A 13 -29.16 -37.30 -9.78
CA ALA A 13 -29.06 -36.07 -9.01
C ALA A 13 -27.94 -36.12 -7.96
N VAL A 14 -27.67 -37.28 -7.35
CA VAL A 14 -26.57 -37.47 -6.39
C VAL A 14 -25.20 -37.43 -7.09
N GLU A 15 -25.10 -37.98 -8.30
CA GLU A 15 -23.88 -37.84 -9.12
C GLU A 15 -23.59 -36.38 -9.46
N GLU A 16 -24.59 -35.63 -9.92
CA GLU A 16 -24.47 -34.20 -10.23
C GLU A 16 -24.10 -33.37 -8.99
N LEU A 17 -24.70 -33.67 -7.82
CA LEU A 17 -24.31 -33.09 -6.54
C LEU A 17 -22.86 -33.38 -6.22
N THR A 18 -22.37 -34.58 -6.41
CA THR A 18 -20.98 -34.96 -6.14
C THR A 18 -20.00 -34.16 -7.03
N VAL A 19 -20.31 -34.01 -8.31
CA VAL A 19 -19.53 -33.17 -9.23
C VAL A 19 -19.54 -31.71 -8.78
N SER A 20 -20.72 -31.19 -8.39
CA SER A 20 -20.83 -29.80 -7.91
C SER A 20 -20.03 -29.53 -6.61
N ILE A 21 -20.04 -30.50 -5.67
CA ILE A 21 -19.25 -30.42 -4.43
C ILE A 21 -17.75 -30.40 -4.75
N ASN A 22 -17.28 -31.22 -5.67
CA ASN A 22 -15.87 -31.19 -6.09
C ASN A 22 -15.49 -29.85 -6.70
N HIS A 23 -16.34 -29.27 -7.56
CA HIS A 23 -16.12 -27.93 -8.08
C HIS A 23 -16.07 -26.85 -6.98
N VAL A 24 -16.91 -26.95 -5.94
CA VAL A 24 -16.86 -26.03 -4.79
C VAL A 24 -15.54 -26.19 -4.03
N ALA A 25 -15.07 -27.43 -3.82
CA ALA A 25 -13.80 -27.70 -3.16
C ALA A 25 -12.60 -27.15 -3.96
N ASP A 26 -12.60 -27.32 -5.29
CA ASP A 26 -11.54 -26.78 -6.16
C ASP A 26 -11.50 -25.25 -6.11
N ARG A 27 -12.66 -24.60 -6.21
CA ARG A 27 -12.75 -23.13 -6.11
C ARG A 27 -12.39 -22.61 -4.73
N ALA A 28 -12.68 -23.35 -3.69
CA ALA A 28 -12.22 -23.03 -2.33
C ALA A 28 -10.69 -23.05 -2.25
N ASN A 29 -10.03 -24.07 -2.80
CA ASN A 29 -8.58 -24.16 -2.85
C ASN A 29 -7.94 -23.02 -3.67
N GLU A 30 -8.52 -22.64 -4.80
CA GLU A 30 -8.07 -21.52 -5.60
C GLU A 30 -8.20 -20.20 -4.80
N THR A 31 -9.34 -19.99 -4.13
CA THR A 31 -9.59 -18.82 -3.29
C THR A 31 -8.60 -18.75 -2.10
N LEU A 32 -8.28 -19.90 -1.50
CA LEU A 32 -7.29 -20.01 -0.43
C LEU A 32 -5.91 -19.56 -0.90
N SER A 33 -5.48 -20.03 -2.09
CA SER A 33 -4.22 -19.63 -2.70
C SER A 33 -4.16 -18.11 -2.95
N LEU A 34 -5.24 -17.56 -3.52
CA LEU A 34 -5.34 -16.13 -3.80
C LEU A 34 -5.34 -15.28 -2.52
N ALA A 35 -6.06 -15.70 -1.48
CA ALA A 35 -6.09 -15.03 -0.18
C ALA A 35 -4.70 -15.03 0.46
N ASN A 36 -4.00 -16.16 0.47
CA ASN A 36 -2.64 -16.25 1.01
C ASN A 36 -1.67 -15.33 0.25
N ARG A 37 -1.75 -15.31 -1.09
CA ARG A 37 -0.94 -14.41 -1.92
C ARG A 37 -1.26 -12.95 -1.66
N SER A 38 -2.54 -12.58 -1.52
CA SER A 38 -2.96 -11.22 -1.20
C SER A 38 -2.45 -10.78 0.17
N GLY A 39 -2.54 -11.65 1.18
CA GLY A 39 -1.99 -11.41 2.50
C GLY A 39 -0.46 -11.24 2.50
N GLN A 40 0.24 -11.99 1.64
CA GLN A 40 1.70 -11.82 1.48
C GLN A 40 2.04 -10.48 0.82
N LEU A 41 1.37 -10.13 -0.28
CA LEU A 41 1.56 -8.84 -0.96
C LEU A 41 1.27 -7.65 -0.04
N ALA A 42 0.24 -7.76 0.81
CA ALA A 42 -0.08 -6.73 1.79
C ALA A 42 1.03 -6.58 2.85
N ARG A 43 1.63 -7.68 3.34
CA ARG A 43 2.78 -7.63 4.25
C ARG A 43 3.99 -6.98 3.61
N ASP A 44 4.32 -7.38 2.37
CA ASP A 44 5.48 -6.84 1.66
C ASP A 44 5.27 -5.35 1.36
N GLY A 45 4.08 -4.95 0.95
CA GLY A 45 3.70 -3.56 0.76
C GLY A 45 3.79 -2.74 2.07
N SER A 46 3.28 -3.28 3.18
CA SER A 46 3.35 -2.61 4.50
C SER A 46 4.80 -2.39 4.96
N ARG A 47 5.71 -3.34 4.68
CA ARG A 47 7.14 -3.18 4.94
C ARG A 47 7.73 -2.02 4.12
N VAL A 48 7.45 -1.96 2.80
CA VAL A 48 7.92 -0.88 1.93
C VAL A 48 7.41 0.48 2.38
N ILE A 49 6.11 0.57 2.75
CA ILE A 49 5.54 1.81 3.29
C ILE A 49 6.20 2.19 4.63
N GLY A 50 6.52 1.20 5.48
CA GLY A 50 7.25 1.44 6.73
C GLY A 50 8.64 2.07 6.50
N GLU A 51 9.39 1.56 5.52
CA GLU A 51 10.67 2.13 5.08
C GLU A 51 10.48 3.55 4.52
N THR A 52 9.45 3.75 3.67
CA THR A 52 9.12 5.09 3.13
C THR A 52 8.81 6.10 4.25
N ILE A 53 8.08 5.71 5.29
CA ILE A 53 7.81 6.58 6.44
C ILE A 53 9.11 6.94 7.16
N GLN A 54 10.05 6.02 7.27
CA GLN A 54 11.37 6.31 7.87
C GLN A 54 12.15 7.29 7.01
N ASP A 55 12.22 7.08 5.70
CA ASP A 55 12.90 7.99 4.75
C ASP A 55 12.30 9.42 4.82
N ILE A 56 10.99 9.54 4.90
CA ILE A 56 10.29 10.83 5.05
C ILE A 56 10.71 11.52 6.37
N ARG A 57 10.86 10.79 7.47
CA ARG A 57 11.34 11.35 8.74
C ARG A 57 12.78 11.84 8.63
N ASP A 58 13.63 11.07 7.96
CA ASP A 58 15.03 11.42 7.76
C ASP A 58 15.15 12.69 6.88
N ILE A 59 14.31 12.80 5.84
CA ILE A 59 14.19 14.03 5.03
C ILE A 59 13.76 15.22 5.91
N SER A 60 12.73 15.06 6.75
CA SER A 60 12.27 16.11 7.66
C SER A 60 13.40 16.58 8.58
N GLN A 61 14.16 15.65 9.13
CA GLN A 61 15.31 15.96 10.00
C GLN A 61 16.42 16.68 9.23
N ALA A 62 16.72 16.25 8.00
CA ALA A 62 17.72 16.89 7.13
C ALA A 62 17.31 18.33 6.80
N VAL A 63 16.05 18.58 6.43
CA VAL A 63 15.51 19.91 6.16
C VAL A 63 15.67 20.82 7.38
N ASN A 64 15.35 20.35 8.59
CA ASN A 64 15.54 21.12 9.82
C ASN A 64 17.01 21.44 10.09
N THR A 65 17.91 20.48 9.85
CA THR A 65 19.36 20.68 10.03
C THR A 65 19.88 21.73 9.07
N VAL A 66 19.50 21.65 7.78
CA VAL A 66 19.90 22.63 6.76
C VAL A 66 19.31 24.02 7.09
N SER A 67 18.06 24.10 7.54
CA SER A 67 17.44 25.35 7.96
C SER A 67 18.23 26.04 9.09
N THR A 68 18.71 25.28 10.07
CA THR A 68 19.57 25.79 11.15
C THR A 68 20.89 26.31 10.59
N SER A 69 21.56 25.58 9.71
CA SER A 69 22.84 26.00 9.10
C SER A 69 22.71 27.26 8.25
N ILE A 70 21.58 27.41 7.53
CA ILE A 70 21.31 28.64 6.76
C ILE A 70 21.04 29.84 7.71
N HIS A 71 20.35 29.63 8.80
CA HIS A 71 20.16 30.68 9.80
C HIS A 71 21.49 31.17 10.39
N GLU A 72 22.42 30.24 10.67
CA GLU A 72 23.80 30.60 11.08
C GLU A 72 24.54 31.37 9.99
N LEU A 73 24.40 30.94 8.71
CA LEU A 73 25.00 31.65 7.57
C LEU A 73 24.46 33.07 7.45
N THR A 74 23.16 33.29 7.60
CA THR A 74 22.54 34.64 7.63
C THR A 74 23.15 35.51 8.74
N THR A 75 23.34 34.94 9.92
CA THR A 75 23.95 35.63 11.06
C THR A 75 25.42 35.99 10.77
N HIS A 76 26.18 35.08 10.14
CA HIS A 76 27.56 35.33 9.77
C HIS A 76 27.68 36.38 8.68
N SER A 77 26.80 36.33 7.68
CA SER A 77 26.76 37.32 6.59
C SER A 77 26.45 38.73 7.10
N ALA A 78 25.54 38.87 8.08
CA ALA A 78 25.28 40.14 8.73
C ALA A 78 26.54 40.70 9.42
N LYS A 79 27.27 39.86 10.18
CA LYS A 79 28.54 40.28 10.79
C LYS A 79 29.60 40.70 9.80
N VAL A 80 29.67 40.01 8.63
CA VAL A 80 30.58 40.42 7.54
C VAL A 80 30.18 41.78 7.00
N GLY A 81 28.90 42.08 6.83
CA GLY A 81 28.38 43.38 6.42
C GLY A 81 28.82 44.48 7.39
N ASP A 82 28.70 44.24 8.71
CA ASP A 82 29.16 45.21 9.74
C ASP A 82 30.66 45.50 9.63
N VAL A 83 31.49 44.48 9.41
CA VAL A 83 32.94 44.61 9.22
C VAL A 83 33.26 45.38 7.93
N VAL A 84 32.58 45.12 6.84
CA VAL A 84 32.76 45.78 5.55
C VAL A 84 32.42 47.28 5.69
N GLN A 85 31.35 47.63 6.42
CA GLN A 85 30.99 49.00 6.68
C GLN A 85 32.10 49.71 7.52
N MET A 86 32.64 49.04 8.53
CA MET A 86 33.75 49.57 9.33
C MET A 86 35.03 49.85 8.49
N ILE A 87 35.36 48.90 7.55
CA ILE A 87 36.48 49.08 6.63
C ILE A 87 36.26 50.29 5.71
N ARG A 88 35.03 50.47 5.24
CA ARG A 88 34.65 51.63 4.42
C ARG A 88 34.83 52.95 5.20
N ASP A 89 34.36 53.00 6.44
CA ASP A 89 34.52 54.19 7.30
C ASP A 89 36.00 54.52 7.52
N VAL A 90 36.86 53.51 7.70
CA VAL A 90 38.33 53.70 7.80
C VAL A 90 38.92 54.19 6.50
N ALA A 91 38.45 53.67 5.35
CA ALA A 91 38.90 54.12 4.01
C ALA A 91 38.53 55.60 3.80
N ASP A 92 37.28 55.98 4.13
CA ASP A 92 36.84 57.38 4.00
C ASP A 92 37.64 58.32 4.94
N GLN A 93 37.91 57.92 6.18
CA GLN A 93 38.79 58.67 7.09
C GLN A 93 40.23 58.77 6.52
N THR A 94 40.78 57.68 5.95
CA THR A 94 42.11 57.67 5.36
C THR A 94 42.18 58.57 4.16
N ASN A 95 41.12 58.59 3.34
CA ASN A 95 40.99 59.48 2.19
C ASN A 95 41.04 60.98 2.60
N LEU A 96 40.30 61.33 3.68
CA LEU A 96 40.31 62.69 4.23
C LEU A 96 41.66 63.07 4.82
N LEU A 97 42.34 62.16 5.54
CA LEU A 97 43.68 62.35 6.08
C LEU A 97 44.72 62.56 4.94
N ALA A 98 44.66 61.77 3.92
CA ALA A 98 45.52 61.89 2.74
C ALA A 98 45.30 63.22 1.99
N LEU A 99 44.04 63.62 1.83
CA LEU A 99 43.70 64.94 1.26
C LEU A 99 44.31 66.06 2.07
N ASN A 100 44.16 66.06 3.42
CA ASN A 100 44.76 67.10 4.33
C ASN A 100 46.27 67.07 4.18
N ALA A 101 46.92 65.92 4.13
CA ALA A 101 48.37 65.78 3.96
C ALA A 101 48.83 66.36 2.58
N ALA A 102 48.09 66.09 1.52
CA ALA A 102 48.36 66.63 0.17
C ALA A 102 48.27 68.14 0.13
N ILE A 103 47.27 68.76 0.83
CA ILE A 103 47.08 70.17 0.96
C ILE A 103 48.32 70.82 1.70
N GLU A 104 48.71 70.19 2.82
CA GLU A 104 49.83 70.76 3.60
C GLU A 104 51.21 70.58 2.89
N ALA A 105 51.35 69.45 2.12
CA ALA A 105 52.52 69.23 1.26
C ALA A 105 52.60 70.27 0.13
N ALA A 106 51.48 70.64 -0.47
CA ALA A 106 51.41 71.71 -1.45
C ALA A 106 51.76 73.09 -0.84
N ARG A 107 51.38 73.29 0.38
CA ARG A 107 51.69 74.55 1.17
C ARG A 107 53.18 74.74 1.53
N ALA A 108 53.91 73.57 1.63
CA ALA A 108 55.36 73.59 1.90
C ALA A 108 56.22 73.81 0.64
N GLY A 109 55.60 73.93 -0.55
CA GLY A 109 56.27 74.25 -1.81
C GLY A 109 57.27 73.16 -2.25
N GLU A 110 58.47 73.55 -2.75
CA GLU A 110 59.46 72.60 -3.23
C GLU A 110 59.89 71.51 -2.21
N GLN A 111 59.87 71.83 -0.91
CA GLN A 111 60.22 70.90 0.17
C GLN A 111 59.13 69.86 0.45
N GLY A 112 57.92 70.14 0.00
CA GLY A 112 56.78 69.21 0.17
C GLY A 112 56.57 68.22 -1.00
N ARG A 113 57.25 68.32 -2.11
CA ARG A 113 56.98 67.49 -3.35
C ARG A 113 56.94 65.97 -3.11
N GLY A 114 57.92 65.47 -2.28
CA GLY A 114 57.93 63.96 -1.98
C GLY A 114 56.72 63.54 -1.15
N PHE A 115 56.31 64.39 -0.19
CA PHE A 115 55.13 64.12 0.65
C PHE A 115 53.83 64.22 -0.14
N ALA A 116 53.72 65.12 -1.09
CA ALA A 116 52.55 65.25 -1.96
C ALA A 116 52.31 63.98 -2.77
N VAL A 117 53.37 63.36 -3.35
CA VAL A 117 53.27 62.11 -4.09
C VAL A 117 52.80 60.97 -3.22
N VAL A 118 53.32 60.86 -2.00
CA VAL A 118 52.88 59.81 -1.04
C VAL A 118 51.42 60.03 -0.63
N ALA A 119 51.04 61.30 -0.34
CA ALA A 119 49.66 61.61 0.05
C ALA A 119 48.66 61.28 -1.10
N ASP A 120 49.00 61.63 -2.35
CA ASP A 120 48.14 61.23 -3.51
C ASP A 120 48.05 59.74 -3.70
N GLU A 121 49.12 58.96 -3.45
CA GLU A 121 49.07 57.50 -3.56
C GLU A 121 48.22 56.84 -2.44
N VAL A 122 48.32 57.36 -1.19
CA VAL A 122 47.47 56.96 -0.09
C VAL A 122 46.02 57.29 -0.37
N ARG A 123 45.72 58.47 -0.95
CA ARG A 123 44.37 58.88 -1.36
C ARG A 123 43.79 57.92 -2.39
N LYS A 124 44.53 57.57 -3.45
CA LYS A 124 44.10 56.56 -4.45
C LYS A 124 43.85 55.19 -3.86
N LEU A 125 44.69 54.77 -2.90
CA LEU A 125 44.54 53.48 -2.20
C LEU A 125 43.25 53.48 -1.38
N ALA A 126 42.97 54.58 -0.64
CA ALA A 126 41.73 54.75 0.12
C ALA A 126 40.48 54.71 -0.75
N GLU A 127 40.49 55.43 -1.92
CA GLU A 127 39.42 55.41 -2.91
C GLU A 127 39.17 53.98 -3.45
N ARG A 128 40.25 53.25 -3.80
CA ARG A 128 40.16 51.87 -4.24
C ARG A 128 39.59 50.95 -3.17
N THR A 129 40.00 51.17 -1.88
CA THR A 129 39.48 50.37 -0.76
C THR A 129 37.98 50.65 -0.58
N ALA A 130 37.54 51.87 -0.61
CA ALA A 130 36.13 52.25 -0.54
C ALA A 130 35.32 51.63 -1.66
N GLN A 131 35.83 51.63 -2.92
CA GLN A 131 35.17 51.01 -4.07
C GLN A 131 35.05 49.48 -3.88
N THR A 132 36.13 48.82 -3.47
CA THR A 132 36.11 47.34 -3.24
C THR A 132 35.15 46.95 -2.10
N THR A 133 35.04 47.75 -1.05
CA THR A 133 34.07 47.51 0.03
C THR A 133 32.63 47.63 -0.45
N LEU A 134 32.31 48.53 -1.40
CA LEU A 134 30.99 48.58 -2.03
C LEU A 134 30.64 47.28 -2.80
N GLU A 135 31.63 46.73 -3.53
CA GLU A 135 31.46 45.47 -4.25
C GLU A 135 31.22 44.29 -3.29
N ILE A 136 31.97 44.25 -2.15
CA ILE A 136 31.78 43.23 -1.11
C ILE A 136 30.41 43.37 -0.46
N ASP A 137 29.99 44.60 -0.13
CA ASP A 137 28.67 44.87 0.44
C ASP A 137 27.54 44.38 -0.46
N SER A 138 27.65 44.63 -1.78
CA SER A 138 26.70 44.09 -2.76
C SER A 138 26.65 42.57 -2.77
N LEU A 139 27.80 41.87 -2.63
CA LEU A 139 27.86 40.40 -2.56
C LEU A 139 27.25 39.89 -1.25
N VAL A 140 27.49 40.54 -0.12
CA VAL A 140 26.92 40.20 1.19
C VAL A 140 25.39 40.32 1.15
N ASN A 141 24.87 41.40 0.56
CA ASN A 141 23.43 41.60 0.39
C ASN A 141 22.81 40.53 -0.53
N ALA A 142 23.50 40.11 -1.58
CA ALA A 142 23.05 39.02 -2.45
C ALA A 142 23.00 37.69 -1.67
N ILE A 143 24.04 37.38 -0.88
CA ILE A 143 24.07 36.17 -0.03
C ILE A 143 22.90 36.17 0.95
N GLN A 144 22.64 37.32 1.62
CA GLN A 144 21.49 37.44 2.54
C GLN A 144 20.17 37.22 1.84
N HIS A 145 19.97 37.75 0.64
CA HIS A 145 18.77 37.54 -0.15
C HIS A 145 18.59 36.08 -0.53
N ASP A 146 19.64 35.42 -1.00
CA ASP A 146 19.59 34.01 -1.43
C ASP A 146 19.36 33.07 -0.24
N THR A 147 19.97 33.37 0.91
CA THR A 147 19.73 32.59 2.14
C THR A 147 18.30 32.74 2.66
N ASP A 148 17.72 33.94 2.59
CA ASP A 148 16.32 34.17 2.98
C ASP A 148 15.36 33.40 2.04
N ALA A 149 15.59 33.45 0.73
CA ALA A 149 14.84 32.67 -0.25
C ALA A 149 14.94 31.16 0.01
N ALA A 150 16.12 30.65 0.40
CA ALA A 150 16.32 29.23 0.74
C ALA A 150 15.55 28.84 2.01
N VAL A 151 15.54 29.69 3.05
CA VAL A 151 14.74 29.47 4.27
C VAL A 151 13.25 29.39 3.94
N HIS A 152 12.75 30.32 3.12
CA HIS A 152 11.36 30.30 2.68
C HIS A 152 11.01 29.03 1.92
N ALA A 153 11.86 28.57 1.01
CA ALA A 153 11.65 27.32 0.26
C ALA A 153 11.59 26.09 1.18
N MET A 154 12.47 26.04 2.21
CA MET A 154 12.46 24.94 3.20
C MET A 154 11.19 24.95 4.05
N HIS A 155 10.75 26.12 4.50
CA HIS A 155 9.50 26.24 5.26
C HIS A 155 8.27 25.83 4.41
N ALA A 156 8.29 26.07 3.11
CA ALA A 156 7.25 25.61 2.21
C ALA A 156 7.27 24.09 1.99
N ALA A 157 8.44 23.45 2.03
CA ALA A 157 8.58 22.01 1.85
C ALA A 157 8.14 21.19 3.09
N LEU A 158 8.27 21.72 4.30
CA LEU A 158 7.93 21.00 5.54
C LEU A 158 6.47 20.49 5.60
N PRO A 159 5.44 21.29 5.23
CA PRO A 159 4.07 20.81 5.17
C PRO A 159 3.87 19.67 4.16
N GLU A 160 4.55 19.72 3.00
CA GLU A 160 4.47 18.68 1.98
C GLU A 160 5.08 17.34 2.48
N VAL A 161 6.17 17.43 3.25
CA VAL A 161 6.79 16.27 3.91
C VAL A 161 5.86 15.68 4.97
N ASP A 162 5.21 16.51 5.79
CA ASP A 162 4.22 16.08 6.80
C ASP A 162 2.99 15.42 6.14
N ASP A 163 2.48 15.99 5.07
CA ASP A 163 1.37 15.42 4.32
C ASP A 163 1.76 14.10 3.63
N GLY A 164 2.98 14.00 3.10
CA GLY A 164 3.54 12.77 2.59
C GLY A 164 3.59 11.66 3.66
N GLN A 165 3.99 12.00 4.89
CA GLN A 165 3.98 11.06 6.02
C GLN A 165 2.57 10.58 6.38
N LYS A 166 1.58 11.50 6.40
CA LYS A 166 0.17 11.14 6.65
C LYS A 166 -0.37 10.19 5.59
N LEU A 167 -0.11 10.48 4.30
CA LEU A 167 -0.52 9.63 3.19
C LEU A 167 0.11 8.24 3.26
N ALA A 168 1.40 8.16 3.56
CA ALA A 168 2.09 6.88 3.75
C ALA A 168 1.50 6.10 4.94
N SER A 169 1.17 6.77 6.05
CA SER A 169 0.52 6.13 7.20
C SER A 169 -0.88 5.60 6.88
N GLN A 170 -1.67 6.34 6.09
CA GLN A 170 -2.97 5.87 5.60
C GLN A 170 -2.83 4.64 4.68
N ALA A 171 -1.82 4.64 3.79
CA ALA A 171 -1.53 3.51 2.93
C ALA A 171 -1.14 2.26 3.74
N ALA A 172 -0.33 2.41 4.81
CA ALA A 172 -0.01 1.32 5.74
C ALA A 172 -1.27 0.75 6.38
N GLY A 173 -2.18 1.60 6.87
CA GLY A 173 -3.45 1.18 7.45
C GLY A 173 -4.35 0.42 6.46
N ALA A 174 -4.38 0.86 5.18
CA ALA A 174 -5.12 0.16 4.13
C ALA A 174 -4.53 -1.24 3.83
N LEU A 175 -3.21 -1.37 3.80
CA LEU A 175 -2.53 -2.66 3.64
C LEU A 175 -2.78 -3.60 4.82
N ASP A 176 -2.80 -3.11 6.04
CA ASP A 176 -3.17 -3.90 7.22
C ASP A 176 -4.61 -4.41 7.14
N ALA A 177 -5.55 -3.57 6.68
CA ALA A 177 -6.94 -3.98 6.46
C ALA A 177 -7.06 -5.06 5.37
N ILE A 178 -6.27 -4.99 4.29
CA ILE A 178 -6.20 -6.02 3.24
C ILE A 178 -5.63 -7.32 3.82
N ARG A 179 -4.57 -7.28 4.62
CA ARG A 179 -3.99 -8.46 5.29
C ARG A 179 -5.02 -9.15 6.18
N ASP A 180 -5.72 -8.39 7.01
CA ASP A 180 -6.74 -8.92 7.92
C ASP A 180 -7.95 -9.50 7.14
N GLY A 181 -8.34 -8.85 6.03
CA GLY A 181 -9.33 -9.37 5.09
C GLY A 181 -8.92 -10.70 4.48
N ALA A 182 -7.66 -10.81 4.04
CA ALA A 182 -7.09 -12.03 3.51
C ALA A 182 -7.10 -13.18 4.55
N GLN A 183 -6.70 -12.91 5.79
CA GLN A 183 -6.74 -13.90 6.87
C GLN A 183 -8.16 -14.39 7.19
N ARG A 184 -9.14 -13.48 7.21
CA ARG A 184 -10.55 -13.87 7.38
C ARG A 184 -11.07 -14.69 6.22
N THR A 185 -10.61 -14.40 5.00
CA THR A 185 -10.95 -15.21 3.81
C THR A 185 -10.39 -16.62 3.94
N VAL A 186 -9.14 -16.79 4.37
CA VAL A 186 -8.54 -18.11 4.65
C VAL A 186 -9.42 -18.90 5.61
N ALA A 187 -9.78 -18.36 6.77
CA ALA A 187 -10.61 -19.03 7.75
C ALA A 187 -11.99 -19.45 7.18
N ARG A 188 -12.62 -18.55 6.37
CA ARG A 188 -13.91 -18.86 5.73
C ARG A 188 -13.82 -19.97 4.68
N VAL A 189 -12.70 -20.04 3.97
CA VAL A 189 -12.47 -21.09 2.97
C VAL A 189 -12.22 -22.44 3.65
N GLU A 190 -11.56 -22.46 4.79
CA GLU A 190 -11.41 -23.67 5.62
C GLU A 190 -12.78 -24.22 6.07
N ASP A 191 -13.69 -23.33 6.51
CA ASP A 191 -15.07 -23.70 6.86
C ASP A 191 -15.80 -24.31 5.63
N ILE A 192 -15.62 -23.71 4.43
CA ILE A 192 -16.21 -24.23 3.18
C ILE A 192 -15.64 -25.61 2.82
N ALA A 193 -14.33 -25.80 2.96
CA ALA A 193 -13.69 -27.10 2.68
C ALA A 193 -14.23 -28.19 3.61
N GLN A 194 -14.38 -27.88 4.92
CA GLN A 194 -14.97 -28.81 5.88
C GLN A 194 -16.43 -29.13 5.56
N ALA A 195 -17.24 -28.13 5.21
CA ALA A 195 -18.63 -28.33 4.80
C ALA A 195 -18.74 -29.18 3.53
N SER A 196 -17.88 -28.93 2.53
CA SER A 196 -17.82 -29.73 1.29
C SER A 196 -17.47 -31.19 1.57
N GLN A 197 -16.55 -31.45 2.49
CA GLN A 197 -16.22 -32.82 2.91
C GLN A 197 -17.42 -33.52 3.57
N GLY A 198 -18.14 -32.81 4.45
CA GLY A 198 -19.39 -33.34 5.04
C GLY A 198 -20.46 -33.62 3.99
N GLN A 199 -20.62 -32.72 3.00
CA GLN A 199 -21.54 -32.95 1.89
C GLN A 199 -21.17 -34.17 1.03
N THR A 200 -19.88 -34.37 0.77
CA THR A 200 -19.39 -35.59 0.04
C THR A 200 -19.78 -36.86 0.78
N GLN A 201 -19.58 -36.91 2.10
CA GLN A 201 -19.96 -38.05 2.93
C GLN A 201 -21.49 -38.30 2.89
N ALA A 202 -22.28 -37.22 3.03
CA ALA A 202 -23.74 -37.32 2.92
C ALA A 202 -24.20 -37.80 1.55
N SER A 203 -23.61 -37.33 0.45
CA SER A 203 -23.92 -37.77 -0.90
C SER A 203 -23.62 -39.25 -1.09
N HIS A 204 -22.49 -39.75 -0.59
CA HIS A 204 -22.18 -41.18 -0.61
C HIS A 204 -23.18 -42.03 0.18
N ALA A 205 -23.61 -41.53 1.37
CA ALA A 205 -24.63 -42.21 2.16
C ALA A 205 -26.00 -42.29 1.43
N ILE A 206 -26.39 -41.18 0.77
CA ILE A 206 -27.62 -41.14 -0.05
C ILE A 206 -27.50 -42.10 -1.23
N ALA A 207 -26.38 -42.15 -1.97
CA ALA A 207 -26.16 -43.10 -3.06
C ALA A 207 -26.34 -44.53 -2.60
N GLY A 208 -25.74 -44.90 -1.47
CA GLY A 208 -25.91 -46.23 -0.88
C GLY A 208 -27.36 -46.53 -0.47
N GLN A 209 -28.13 -45.53 0.00
CA GLN A 209 -29.55 -45.70 0.32
C GLN A 209 -30.39 -45.88 -0.93
N VAL A 210 -30.11 -45.14 -2.00
CA VAL A 210 -30.80 -45.28 -3.31
C VAL A 210 -30.58 -46.68 -3.90
N GLN A 211 -29.37 -47.22 -3.81
CA GLN A 211 -29.08 -48.60 -4.23
C GLN A 211 -29.90 -49.65 -3.45
N ARG A 212 -30.02 -49.48 -2.13
CA ARG A 212 -30.85 -50.33 -1.31
C ARG A 212 -32.34 -50.26 -1.66
N VAL A 213 -32.84 -49.07 -1.93
CA VAL A 213 -34.22 -48.86 -2.40
C VAL A 213 -34.44 -49.55 -3.75
N ALA A 214 -33.52 -49.43 -4.71
CA ALA A 214 -33.61 -50.08 -6.00
C ALA A 214 -33.66 -51.61 -5.85
N ALA A 215 -32.85 -52.20 -4.98
CA ALA A 215 -32.87 -53.64 -4.69
C ALA A 215 -34.22 -54.07 -4.07
N MET A 216 -34.77 -53.33 -3.12
CA MET A 216 -36.09 -53.63 -2.53
C MET A 216 -37.24 -53.53 -3.53
N VAL A 217 -37.16 -52.57 -4.49
CA VAL A 217 -38.15 -52.45 -5.57
C VAL A 217 -38.11 -53.68 -6.49
N ALA A 218 -36.93 -54.20 -6.84
CA ALA A 218 -36.76 -55.40 -7.64
C ALA A 218 -37.36 -56.63 -6.95
N GLU A 219 -37.05 -56.82 -5.66
CA GLU A 219 -37.57 -57.91 -4.83
C GLU A 219 -39.11 -57.84 -4.69
N THR A 220 -39.64 -56.64 -4.42
CA THR A 220 -41.08 -56.39 -4.34
C THR A 220 -41.77 -56.72 -5.67
N SER A 221 -41.20 -56.35 -6.80
CA SER A 221 -41.73 -56.64 -8.15
C SER A 221 -41.78 -58.15 -8.41
N ASP A 222 -40.74 -58.88 -7.98
CA ASP A 222 -40.72 -60.34 -8.12
C ASP A 222 -41.78 -61.03 -7.22
N THR A 223 -41.93 -60.57 -6.00
CA THR A 223 -42.96 -61.03 -5.04
C THR A 223 -44.38 -60.79 -5.59
N ILE A 224 -44.65 -59.62 -6.16
CA ILE A 224 -45.94 -59.29 -6.84
C ILE A 224 -46.20 -60.26 -8.02
N ARG A 225 -45.19 -60.52 -8.85
CA ARG A 225 -45.29 -61.43 -9.97
C ARG A 225 -45.62 -62.86 -9.50
N GLN A 226 -44.94 -63.32 -8.45
CA GLN A 226 -45.23 -64.66 -7.88
C GLN A 226 -46.61 -64.70 -7.21
N SER A 227 -47.07 -63.65 -6.59
CA SER A 227 -48.44 -63.60 -6.05
C SER A 227 -49.49 -63.61 -7.16
N ALA A 228 -49.27 -62.96 -8.28
CA ALA A 228 -50.15 -63.02 -9.43
C ALA A 228 -50.26 -64.45 -10.01
N ILE A 229 -49.13 -65.19 -10.11
CA ILE A 229 -49.10 -66.60 -10.57
C ILE A 229 -49.91 -67.48 -9.57
N ASN A 230 -49.68 -67.34 -8.30
CA ASN A 230 -50.38 -68.06 -7.25
C ASN A 230 -51.91 -67.80 -7.28
N THR A 231 -52.31 -66.54 -7.48
CA THR A 231 -53.71 -66.13 -7.57
C THR A 231 -54.38 -66.76 -8.85
N ALA A 232 -53.67 -66.76 -9.96
CA ALA A 232 -54.16 -67.42 -11.19
C ALA A 232 -54.34 -68.95 -10.97
N HIS A 233 -53.39 -69.58 -10.28
CA HIS A 233 -53.49 -71.02 -9.91
C HIS A 233 -54.66 -71.27 -8.98
N LEU A 234 -54.88 -70.49 -7.93
CA LEU A 234 -56.06 -70.61 -7.06
C LEU A 234 -57.38 -70.41 -7.77
N ASN A 235 -57.48 -69.51 -8.73
CA ASN A 235 -58.66 -69.33 -9.59
C ASN A 235 -58.91 -70.55 -10.46
N GLY A 236 -57.87 -71.17 -10.99
CA GLY A 236 -57.97 -72.44 -11.76
C GLY A 236 -58.54 -73.58 -10.88
N ILE A 237 -58.06 -73.76 -9.65
CA ILE A 237 -58.57 -74.74 -8.69
C ILE A 237 -60.05 -74.46 -8.36
N ALA A 238 -60.43 -73.22 -8.12
CA ALA A 238 -61.81 -72.82 -7.79
C ALA A 238 -62.77 -73.15 -8.97
N VAL A 239 -62.39 -72.90 -10.21
CA VAL A 239 -63.18 -73.30 -11.41
C VAL A 239 -63.31 -74.82 -11.54
N ALA A 240 -62.21 -75.55 -11.33
CA ALA A 240 -62.22 -77.03 -11.37
C ALA A 240 -63.13 -77.61 -10.28
N LEU A 241 -63.07 -77.10 -9.05
CA LEU A 241 -63.97 -77.46 -7.91
C LEU A 241 -65.42 -77.16 -8.26
N LYS A 242 -65.75 -76.00 -8.78
CA LYS A 242 -67.10 -75.65 -9.24
C LYS A 242 -67.65 -76.64 -10.24
N THR A 243 -66.86 -76.93 -11.24
CA THR A 243 -67.24 -77.93 -12.32
C THR A 243 -67.44 -79.29 -11.68
N GLN A 244 -66.71 -79.77 -10.74
CA GLN A 244 -66.84 -81.02 -10.08
C GLN A 244 -68.13 -81.10 -9.19
N VAL A 245 -68.43 -80.04 -8.45
CA VAL A 245 -69.65 -79.89 -7.66
C VAL A 245 -70.91 -79.90 -8.57
N GLU A 246 -70.89 -79.20 -9.65
CA GLU A 246 -71.97 -79.27 -10.68
C GLU A 246 -72.23 -80.63 -11.27
N ARG A 247 -71.20 -81.46 -11.41
CA ARG A 247 -71.30 -82.86 -11.83
C ARG A 247 -72.00 -83.76 -10.76
N PHE A 248 -71.89 -83.46 -9.51
CA PHE A 248 -72.49 -84.18 -8.40
C PHE A 248 -73.98 -83.76 -8.13
N ARG A 249 -74.45 -82.70 -8.78
CA ARG A 249 -75.81 -82.17 -8.63
C ARG A 249 -76.81 -82.64 -9.72
N MET A 250 -76.38 -83.51 -10.65
CA MET A 250 -77.23 -84.29 -11.55
C MET A 250 -77.38 -85.68 -11.00
#